data_da52bbe627d4285cbff150b7b80c6e83
#
_entry.id   da52bbe627d4285cbff150b7b80c6e83
#
_cell.length_a   1.000
_cell.length_b   1.000
_cell.length_c   1.000
_cell.angle_alpha   90.00
_cell.angle_beta   90.00
_cell.angle_gamma   90.00
#
_symmetry.space_group_name_H-M   'P 1'
#
loop_
_entity.id
_entity.type
_entity.pdbx_description
1 polymer ?
#
loop_
_entity_poly.entity_id
_entity_poly.type
_entity_poly.pdbx_seq_one_letter_code
_entity_poly.pdbx_strand_id
1 'polypeptide(L)'
;PNLSNQRARAILAMLCLNDGEAMDRETISRMLWPGRFPAQARASLRQCLLALSKLPPEGECSPLIKSTRSTIELSRTRIDADLFVLFDALSNQRGREASRLLEDIGDRPLLDGFSFGASFAAWLTERRDAIEHRLDAEVRRVVSWLNSRDDPETAARLEAALQIRQREAYRKRGAGCRIAVLPFHQHDEIGGELFLSEGVVD
;
A
#
# COMPACT_ATOMS: atom_id res chain seq x y z
N PRO A 1 2.89 -22.26 -8.28
CA PRO A 1 3.68 -22.92 -7.24
C PRO A 1 3.24 -22.43 -5.87
N ASN A 2 2.85 -23.40 -4.99
CA ASN A 2 2.28 -23.07 -3.69
C ASN A 2 3.42 -22.77 -2.71
N LEU A 3 3.68 -21.51 -2.42
CA LEU A 3 4.62 -21.09 -1.39
C LEU A 3 4.01 -21.34 0.00
N SER A 4 4.26 -22.51 0.58
CA SER A 4 3.74 -22.87 1.90
C SER A 4 4.36 -22.07 3.06
N ASN A 5 5.55 -21.51 2.85
CA ASN A 5 6.27 -20.73 3.87
C ASN A 5 5.73 -19.30 3.96
N GLN A 6 4.99 -19.00 5.04
CA GLN A 6 4.38 -17.70 5.29
C GLN A 6 5.43 -16.55 5.29
N ARG A 7 6.63 -16.77 5.84
CA ARG A 7 7.68 -15.75 5.84
C ARG A 7 8.29 -15.50 4.47
N ALA A 8 8.43 -16.55 3.65
CA ALA A 8 8.85 -16.38 2.26
C ALA A 8 7.82 -15.56 1.46
N ARG A 9 6.52 -15.83 1.65
CA ARG A 9 5.45 -15.00 1.07
C ARG A 9 5.51 -13.56 1.56
N ALA A 10 5.76 -13.37 2.86
CA ALA A 10 5.90 -12.02 3.42
C ALA A 10 7.09 -11.26 2.82
N ILE A 11 8.25 -11.90 2.63
CA ILE A 11 9.41 -11.27 1.98
C ILE A 11 9.06 -10.82 0.57
N LEU A 12 8.44 -11.69 -0.24
CA LEU A 12 8.03 -11.35 -1.59
C LEU A 12 7.07 -10.16 -1.60
N ALA A 13 6.08 -10.19 -0.74
CA ALA A 13 5.09 -9.13 -0.60
C ALA A 13 5.71 -7.81 -0.08
N MET A 14 6.66 -7.87 0.87
CA MET A 14 7.41 -6.69 1.32
C MET A 14 8.17 -6.04 0.17
N LEU A 15 8.81 -6.83 -0.68
CA LEU A 15 9.53 -6.34 -1.85
C LEU A 15 8.58 -5.73 -2.88
N CYS A 16 7.39 -6.30 -3.09
CA CYS A 16 6.35 -5.71 -3.93
C CYS A 16 5.89 -4.35 -3.39
N LEU A 17 5.61 -4.24 -2.08
CA LEU A 17 5.22 -2.97 -1.45
C LEU A 17 6.35 -1.94 -1.44
N ASN A 18 7.60 -2.37 -1.58
CA ASN A 18 8.76 -1.49 -1.74
C ASN A 18 9.07 -1.18 -3.22
N ASP A 19 8.11 -1.36 -4.10
CA ASP A 19 8.21 -1.11 -5.54
C ASP A 19 9.30 -1.94 -6.26
N GLY A 20 9.65 -3.09 -5.68
CA GLY A 20 10.73 -3.95 -6.18
C GLY A 20 12.12 -3.49 -5.78
N GLU A 21 12.28 -2.30 -5.21
CA GLU A 21 13.55 -1.73 -4.80
C GLU A 21 14.27 -2.56 -3.72
N ALA A 22 15.58 -2.34 -3.64
CA ALA A 22 16.43 -3.05 -2.69
C ALA A 22 16.05 -2.76 -1.24
N MET A 23 15.84 -3.81 -0.45
CA MET A 23 15.63 -3.76 0.99
C MET A 23 16.82 -4.37 1.73
N ASP A 24 17.17 -3.76 2.87
CA ASP A 24 18.24 -4.26 3.72
C ASP A 24 17.87 -5.59 4.39
N ARG A 25 18.78 -6.57 4.33
CA ARG A 25 18.59 -7.92 4.86
C ARG A 25 18.44 -7.96 6.38
N GLU A 26 19.13 -7.09 7.08
CA GLU A 26 19.06 -7.03 8.54
C GLU A 26 17.72 -6.46 8.98
N THR A 27 17.22 -5.44 8.28
CA THR A 27 15.91 -4.85 8.50
C THR A 27 14.79 -5.88 8.29
N ILE A 28 14.80 -6.62 7.18
CA ILE A 28 13.85 -7.71 6.93
C ILE A 28 13.95 -8.78 8.03
N SER A 29 15.18 -9.16 8.41
CA SER A 29 15.39 -10.17 9.45
C SER A 29 14.81 -9.74 10.79
N ARG A 30 15.00 -8.49 11.22
CA ARG A 30 14.45 -7.97 12.48
C ARG A 30 12.93 -7.92 12.47
N MET A 31 12.32 -7.55 11.36
CA MET A 31 10.87 -7.47 11.23
C MET A 31 10.20 -8.85 11.27
N LEU A 32 10.76 -9.84 10.56
CA LEU A 32 10.11 -11.14 10.39
C LEU A 32 10.48 -12.16 11.49
N TRP A 33 11.54 -11.92 12.26
CA TRP A 33 11.97 -12.76 13.37
C TRP A 33 12.26 -11.94 14.63
N PRO A 34 11.27 -11.20 15.15
CA PRO A 34 11.46 -10.47 16.39
C PRO A 34 11.80 -11.42 17.54
N GLY A 35 12.76 -11.04 18.36
CA GLY A 35 13.20 -11.86 19.51
C GLY A 35 14.16 -13.00 19.19
N ARG A 36 14.55 -13.24 17.94
CA ARG A 36 15.63 -14.18 17.60
C ARG A 36 16.99 -13.51 17.59
N PHE A 37 18.00 -14.25 17.98
CA PHE A 37 19.39 -13.77 17.84
C PHE A 37 19.71 -13.45 16.35
N PRO A 38 20.48 -12.39 16.07
CA PRO A 38 20.74 -11.94 14.70
C PRO A 38 21.28 -13.04 13.77
N ALA A 39 22.14 -13.92 14.28
CA ALA A 39 22.69 -15.03 13.49
C ALA A 39 21.57 -16.03 13.05
N GLN A 40 20.65 -16.34 13.95
CA GLN A 40 19.52 -17.24 13.68
C GLN A 40 18.51 -16.62 12.71
N ALA A 41 18.21 -15.32 12.88
CA ALA A 41 17.33 -14.60 11.99
C ALA A 41 17.90 -14.54 10.55
N ARG A 42 19.21 -14.26 10.42
CA ARG A 42 19.91 -14.29 9.12
C ARG A 42 19.93 -15.69 8.50
N ALA A 43 20.08 -16.75 9.30
CA ALA A 43 20.01 -18.13 8.80
C ALA A 43 18.60 -18.46 8.29
N SER A 44 17.56 -18.05 9.03
CA SER A 44 16.15 -18.23 8.64
C SER A 44 15.82 -17.46 7.38
N LEU A 45 16.32 -16.22 7.23
CA LEU A 45 16.17 -15.44 6.01
C LEU A 45 16.79 -16.13 4.80
N ARG A 46 18.01 -16.69 4.95
CA ARG A 46 18.66 -17.44 3.86
C ARG A 46 17.82 -18.64 3.40
N GLN A 47 17.17 -19.37 4.33
CA GLN A 47 16.29 -20.48 3.98
C GLN A 47 15.04 -20.00 3.21
N CYS A 48 14.47 -18.87 3.60
CA CYS A 48 13.34 -18.28 2.86
C CYS A 48 13.76 -17.84 1.45
N LEU A 49 14.93 -17.21 1.30
CA LEU A 49 15.45 -16.80 0.00
C LEU A 49 15.77 -18.01 -0.90
N LEU A 50 16.29 -19.08 -0.33
CA LEU A 50 16.50 -20.34 -1.06
C LEU A 50 15.17 -20.95 -1.53
N ALA A 51 14.11 -20.84 -0.74
CA ALA A 51 12.78 -21.28 -1.17
C ALA A 51 12.22 -20.41 -2.31
N LEU A 52 12.45 -19.10 -2.25
CA LEU A 52 12.04 -18.17 -3.29
C LEU A 52 12.84 -18.32 -4.59
N SER A 53 14.13 -18.67 -4.51
CA SER A 53 14.97 -18.89 -5.69
C SER A 53 14.59 -20.15 -6.50
N LYS A 54 13.81 -21.04 -5.88
CA LYS A 54 13.27 -22.24 -6.53
C LYS A 54 11.93 -22.00 -7.23
N LEU A 55 11.37 -20.81 -7.09
CA LEU A 55 10.17 -20.44 -7.84
C LEU A 55 10.54 -20.34 -9.31
N PRO A 56 9.84 -21.05 -10.19
CA PRO A 56 10.20 -21.05 -11.57
C PRO A 56 9.92 -19.68 -12.20
N PRO A 57 10.86 -19.11 -12.90
CA PRO A 57 10.53 -18.44 -14.13
C PRO A 57 10.68 -19.47 -15.23
N GLU A 58 9.60 -19.91 -15.81
CA GLU A 58 9.69 -20.72 -17.01
C GLU A 58 10.36 -19.88 -18.11
N GLY A 59 11.56 -20.25 -18.50
CA GLY A 59 12.15 -19.87 -19.77
C GLY A 59 13.25 -18.81 -19.84
N GLU A 60 13.70 -18.17 -18.74
CA GLU A 60 14.76 -17.14 -18.82
C GLU A 60 15.75 -17.13 -17.66
N CYS A 61 17.01 -16.76 -17.97
CA CYS A 61 18.17 -16.83 -17.09
C CYS A 61 18.26 -15.84 -15.93
N SER A 62 17.24 -15.00 -15.68
CA SER A 62 17.32 -13.97 -14.66
C SER A 62 16.54 -14.36 -13.40
N PRO A 63 17.12 -14.29 -12.19
CA PRO A 63 16.40 -14.68 -10.98
C PRO A 63 15.28 -13.69 -10.63
N LEU A 64 14.17 -14.21 -10.05
CA LEU A 64 13.08 -13.39 -9.51
C LEU A 64 13.57 -12.44 -8.42
N ILE A 65 14.49 -12.90 -7.58
CA ILE A 65 15.08 -12.13 -6.48
C ILE A 65 16.57 -12.01 -6.70
N LYS A 66 17.06 -10.80 -6.78
CA LYS A 66 18.48 -10.49 -6.71
C LYS A 66 18.87 -10.28 -5.25
N SER A 67 19.86 -10.99 -4.79
CA SER A 67 20.32 -10.94 -3.40
C SER A 67 21.80 -10.70 -3.35
N THR A 68 22.19 -9.62 -2.67
CA THR A 68 23.60 -9.28 -2.37
C THR A 68 23.93 -9.70 -0.94
N ARG A 69 25.11 -9.30 -0.47
CA ARG A 69 25.55 -9.50 0.91
C ARG A 69 24.67 -8.74 1.92
N SER A 70 24.19 -7.55 1.56
CA SER A 70 23.45 -6.63 2.42
C SER A 70 21.99 -6.43 2.03
N THR A 71 21.64 -6.59 0.75
CA THR A 71 20.31 -6.23 0.22
C THR A 71 19.61 -7.37 -0.51
N ILE A 72 18.32 -7.23 -0.65
CA ILE A 72 17.43 -8.10 -1.43
C ILE A 72 16.57 -7.19 -2.32
N GLU A 73 16.49 -7.51 -3.59
CA GLU A 73 15.75 -6.76 -4.61
C GLU A 73 14.85 -7.71 -5.40
N LEU A 74 13.67 -7.24 -5.80
CA LEU A 74 12.73 -7.98 -6.65
C LEU A 74 12.86 -7.52 -8.10
N SER A 75 12.98 -8.47 -9.01
CA SER A 75 12.90 -8.18 -10.45
C SER A 75 11.45 -7.95 -10.87
N ARG A 76 11.03 -6.68 -11.02
CA ARG A 76 9.65 -6.31 -11.38
C ARG A 76 9.16 -6.93 -12.68
N THR A 77 10.05 -7.13 -13.65
CA THR A 77 9.72 -7.73 -14.95
C THR A 77 9.39 -9.22 -14.88
N ARG A 78 9.53 -9.81 -13.68
CA ARG A 78 9.37 -11.27 -13.47
C ARG A 78 8.17 -11.64 -12.63
N ILE A 79 7.38 -10.67 -12.23
CA ILE A 79 6.21 -10.88 -11.39
C ILE A 79 5.08 -9.92 -11.80
N ASP A 80 3.92 -10.49 -12.03
CA ASP A 80 2.68 -9.74 -12.19
C ASP A 80 2.06 -9.55 -10.80
N ALA A 81 2.46 -8.48 -10.13
CA ALA A 81 1.81 -8.06 -8.90
C ALA A 81 0.72 -7.04 -9.23
N ASP A 82 -0.48 -7.21 -8.68
CA ASP A 82 -1.65 -6.34 -8.92
C ASP A 82 -1.27 -4.85 -8.78
N LEU A 83 -0.45 -4.55 -7.78
CA LEU A 83 0.01 -3.19 -7.50
C LEU A 83 0.91 -2.64 -8.64
N PHE A 84 1.80 -3.47 -9.20
CA PHE A 84 2.66 -3.04 -10.30
C PHE A 84 1.86 -2.80 -11.57
N VAL A 85 0.93 -3.72 -11.88
CA VAL A 85 0.05 -3.60 -13.05
C VAL A 85 -0.83 -2.36 -12.93
N LEU A 86 -1.37 -2.08 -11.74
CA LEU A 86 -2.17 -0.89 -11.47
C LEU A 86 -1.38 0.40 -11.69
N PHE A 87 -0.20 0.54 -11.08
CA PHE A 87 0.62 1.73 -11.24
C PHE A 87 1.15 1.90 -12.68
N ASP A 88 1.42 0.80 -13.39
CA ASP A 88 1.77 0.84 -14.80
C ASP A 88 0.58 1.32 -15.66
N ALA A 89 -0.63 0.84 -15.39
CA ALA A 89 -1.84 1.30 -16.06
C ALA A 89 -2.10 2.80 -15.82
N LEU A 90 -1.93 3.28 -14.59
CA LEU A 90 -2.05 4.70 -14.25
C LEU A 90 -0.97 5.55 -14.91
N SER A 91 0.29 5.12 -14.87
CA SER A 91 1.41 5.82 -15.48
C SER A 91 1.27 5.97 -17.00
N ASN A 92 0.69 4.96 -17.66
CA ASN A 92 0.41 4.95 -19.09
C ASN A 92 -0.99 5.46 -19.45
N GLN A 93 -1.70 6.12 -18.50
CA GLN A 93 -3.01 6.71 -18.72
C GLN A 93 -4.09 5.73 -19.23
N ARG A 94 -3.95 4.45 -18.90
CA ARG A 94 -4.91 3.40 -19.23
C ARG A 94 -6.07 3.37 -18.23
N GLY A 95 -6.92 4.43 -18.22
CA GLY A 95 -7.95 4.66 -17.22
C GLY A 95 -8.94 3.51 -17.04
N ARG A 96 -9.43 2.90 -18.14
CA ARG A 96 -10.37 1.77 -18.09
C ARG A 96 -9.76 0.53 -17.44
N GLU A 97 -8.49 0.27 -17.71
CA GLU A 97 -7.75 -0.84 -17.09
C GLU A 97 -7.50 -0.57 -15.61
N ALA A 98 -7.04 0.63 -15.27
CA ALA A 98 -6.83 1.05 -13.89
C ALA A 98 -8.12 0.98 -13.06
N SER A 99 -9.28 1.38 -13.62
CA SER A 99 -10.58 1.26 -12.93
C SER A 99 -10.92 -0.18 -12.60
N ARG A 100 -10.77 -1.10 -13.55
CA ARG A 100 -11.02 -2.54 -13.33
C ARG A 100 -10.11 -3.13 -12.27
N LEU A 101 -8.81 -2.83 -12.33
CA LEU A 101 -7.83 -3.30 -11.36
C LEU A 101 -8.15 -2.78 -9.95
N LEU A 102 -8.55 -1.52 -9.80
CA LEU A 102 -8.98 -0.96 -8.52
C LEU A 102 -10.26 -1.62 -8.00
N GLU A 103 -11.23 -1.87 -8.86
CA GLU A 103 -12.46 -2.60 -8.52
C GLU A 103 -12.15 -4.03 -8.06
N ASP A 104 -11.24 -4.74 -8.72
CA ASP A 104 -10.82 -6.11 -8.38
C ASP A 104 -10.04 -6.17 -7.05
N ILE A 105 -9.17 -5.20 -6.79
CA ILE A 105 -8.45 -5.05 -5.51
C ILE A 105 -9.45 -4.72 -4.40
N GLY A 106 -10.42 -3.85 -4.70
CA GLY A 106 -11.48 -3.44 -3.79
C GLY A 106 -10.96 -2.77 -2.52
N ASP A 107 -11.64 -3.02 -1.40
CA ASP A 107 -11.36 -2.46 -0.09
C ASP A 107 -10.37 -3.27 0.75
N ARG A 108 -9.85 -4.37 0.21
CA ARG A 108 -8.96 -5.27 0.94
C ARG A 108 -7.64 -4.58 1.33
N PRO A 109 -7.26 -4.64 2.62
CA PRO A 109 -5.99 -4.08 3.04
C PRO A 109 -4.81 -4.81 2.38
N LEU A 110 -3.80 -4.06 1.97
CA LEU A 110 -2.56 -4.67 1.46
C LEU A 110 -1.93 -5.55 2.56
N LEU A 111 -1.54 -6.77 2.21
CA LEU A 111 -0.97 -7.76 3.14
C LEU A 111 -1.85 -8.06 4.36
N ASP A 112 -3.14 -8.21 4.16
CA ASP A 112 -4.03 -8.68 5.23
C ASP A 112 -3.64 -10.09 5.69
N GLY A 113 -3.75 -10.36 7.00
CA GLY A 113 -3.40 -11.65 7.60
C GLY A 113 -1.92 -11.88 7.87
N PHE A 114 -1.02 -10.92 7.62
CA PHE A 114 0.39 -11.02 8.03
C PHE A 114 0.63 -10.28 9.35
N SER A 115 1.17 -11.00 10.33
CA SER A 115 1.55 -10.44 11.64
C SER A 115 2.86 -11.06 12.12
N PHE A 116 3.89 -10.23 12.30
CA PHE A 116 5.23 -10.66 12.75
C PHE A 116 5.75 -9.83 13.94
N GLY A 117 4.91 -8.99 14.53
CA GLY A 117 5.25 -8.14 15.67
C GLY A 117 5.22 -6.65 15.36
N ALA A 118 5.53 -5.83 16.37
CA ALA A 118 5.34 -4.37 16.33
C ALA A 118 6.13 -3.67 15.22
N SER A 119 7.40 -4.06 15.01
CA SER A 119 8.24 -3.45 13.97
C SER A 119 7.71 -3.70 12.56
N PHE A 120 7.20 -4.91 12.31
CA PHE A 120 6.55 -5.22 11.02
C PHE A 120 5.23 -4.45 10.87
N ALA A 121 4.43 -4.36 11.93
CA ALA A 121 3.16 -3.63 11.90
C ALA A 121 3.37 -2.13 11.63
N ALA A 122 4.35 -1.49 12.28
CA ALA A 122 4.69 -0.10 12.05
C ALA A 122 5.15 0.14 10.60
N TRP A 123 6.06 -0.69 10.09
CA TRP A 123 6.51 -0.63 8.70
C TRP A 123 5.35 -0.82 7.71
N LEU A 124 4.47 -1.78 7.96
CA LEU A 124 3.33 -2.05 7.08
C LEU A 124 2.34 -0.89 7.05
N THR A 125 2.11 -0.23 8.19
CA THR A 125 1.25 0.96 8.28
C THR A 125 1.83 2.10 7.44
N GLU A 126 3.12 2.39 7.63
CA GLU A 126 3.82 3.43 6.85
C GLU A 126 3.76 3.15 5.33
N ARG A 127 3.98 1.89 4.93
CA ARG A 127 3.92 1.50 3.52
C ARG A 127 2.52 1.59 2.93
N ARG A 128 1.50 1.17 3.68
CA ARG A 128 0.10 1.33 3.27
C ARG A 128 -0.23 2.80 3.04
N ASP A 129 0.16 3.66 3.96
CA ASP A 129 -0.10 5.10 3.85
C ASP A 129 0.61 5.71 2.64
N ALA A 130 1.88 5.38 2.42
CA ALA A 130 2.64 5.85 1.27
C ALA A 130 2.02 5.40 -0.07
N ILE A 131 1.58 4.14 -0.16
CA ILE A 131 0.93 3.60 -1.35
C ILE A 131 -0.43 4.26 -1.60
N GLU A 132 -1.25 4.45 -0.56
CA GLU A 132 -2.55 5.12 -0.70
C GLU A 132 -2.38 6.60 -1.14
N HIS A 133 -1.41 7.32 -0.60
CA HIS A 133 -1.10 8.68 -1.03
C HIS A 133 -0.63 8.73 -2.50
N ARG A 134 0.25 7.82 -2.90
CA ARG A 134 0.70 7.73 -4.29
C ARG A 134 -0.46 7.38 -5.23
N LEU A 135 -1.30 6.44 -4.83
CA LEU A 135 -2.48 6.03 -5.60
C LEU A 135 -3.44 7.18 -5.81
N ASP A 136 -3.75 7.95 -4.76
CA ASP A 136 -4.60 9.14 -4.85
C ASP A 136 -4.04 10.16 -5.85
N ALA A 137 -2.76 10.47 -5.76
CA ALA A 137 -2.09 11.42 -6.65
C ALA A 137 -2.12 10.95 -8.12
N GLU A 138 -1.82 9.68 -8.39
CA GLU A 138 -1.80 9.12 -9.74
C GLU A 138 -3.21 9.04 -10.35
N VAL A 139 -4.20 8.64 -9.56
CA VAL A 139 -5.61 8.62 -10.02
C VAL A 139 -6.09 10.02 -10.36
N ARG A 140 -5.85 11.03 -9.51
CA ARG A 140 -6.22 12.42 -9.81
C ARG A 140 -5.57 12.94 -11.10
N ARG A 141 -4.32 12.58 -11.33
CA ARG A 141 -3.61 12.94 -12.57
C ARG A 141 -4.28 12.32 -13.81
N VAL A 142 -4.63 11.03 -13.74
CA VAL A 142 -5.29 10.31 -14.84
C VAL A 142 -6.71 10.82 -15.06
N VAL A 143 -7.47 11.10 -14.00
CA VAL A 143 -8.82 11.70 -14.08
C VAL A 143 -8.78 13.07 -14.76
N SER A 144 -7.83 13.94 -14.37
CA SER A 144 -7.66 15.23 -15.04
C SER A 144 -7.34 15.09 -16.54
N TRP A 145 -6.49 14.11 -16.88
CA TRP A 145 -6.17 13.84 -18.29
C TRP A 145 -7.37 13.29 -19.07
N LEU A 146 -8.17 12.36 -18.48
CA LEU A 146 -9.38 11.82 -19.10
C LEU A 146 -10.41 12.91 -19.36
N ASN A 147 -10.65 13.80 -18.39
CA ASN A 147 -11.55 14.93 -18.55
C ASN A 147 -11.08 15.89 -19.67
N SER A 148 -9.78 16.09 -19.84
CA SER A 148 -9.23 16.89 -20.95
C SER A 148 -9.39 16.23 -22.32
N ARG A 149 -9.70 14.93 -22.36
CA ARG A 149 -9.94 14.12 -23.56
C ARG A 149 -11.42 13.83 -23.82
N ASP A 150 -12.30 14.45 -23.05
CA ASP A 150 -13.76 14.27 -23.16
C ASP A 150 -14.21 12.81 -22.89
N ASP A 151 -13.52 12.13 -21.93
CA ASP A 151 -13.91 10.81 -21.42
C ASP A 151 -14.31 10.89 -19.93
N PRO A 152 -15.41 11.61 -19.59
CA PRO A 152 -15.84 11.78 -18.20
C PRO A 152 -16.40 10.49 -17.59
N GLU A 153 -16.86 9.55 -18.40
CA GLU A 153 -17.38 8.26 -17.91
C GLU A 153 -16.27 7.41 -17.29
N THR A 154 -15.13 7.27 -17.98
CA THR A 154 -13.96 6.56 -17.45
C THR A 154 -13.37 7.30 -16.24
N ALA A 155 -13.35 8.63 -16.26
CA ALA A 155 -12.89 9.45 -15.13
C ALA A 155 -13.75 9.22 -13.89
N ALA A 156 -15.08 9.30 -14.00
CA ALA A 156 -16.00 9.07 -12.89
C ALA A 156 -15.91 7.65 -12.32
N ARG A 157 -15.75 6.65 -13.17
CA ARG A 157 -15.57 5.26 -12.76
C ARG A 157 -14.27 5.05 -11.97
N LEU A 158 -13.17 5.65 -12.42
CA LEU A 158 -11.88 5.57 -11.75
C LEU A 158 -11.92 6.28 -10.37
N GLU A 159 -12.56 7.44 -10.27
CA GLU A 159 -12.79 8.14 -9.00
C GLU A 159 -13.66 7.32 -8.04
N ALA A 160 -14.75 6.73 -8.52
CA ALA A 160 -15.62 5.92 -7.71
C ALA A 160 -14.89 4.70 -7.12
N ALA A 161 -14.06 4.02 -7.91
CA ALA A 161 -13.27 2.90 -7.47
C ALA A 161 -12.26 3.31 -6.37
N LEU A 162 -11.61 4.46 -6.51
CA LEU A 162 -10.74 5.02 -5.48
C LEU A 162 -11.49 5.37 -4.19
N GLN A 163 -12.68 5.99 -4.31
CA GLN A 163 -13.50 6.35 -3.15
C GLN A 163 -13.95 5.13 -2.33
N ILE A 164 -14.33 4.03 -3.00
CA ILE A 164 -14.69 2.78 -2.33
C ILE A 164 -13.53 2.30 -1.46
N ARG A 165 -12.32 2.27 -2.03
CA ARG A 165 -11.11 1.87 -1.32
C ARG A 165 -10.80 2.77 -0.13
N GLN A 166 -10.89 4.08 -0.30
CA GLN A 166 -10.61 5.06 0.75
C GLN A 166 -11.61 5.01 1.90
N ARG A 167 -12.91 4.85 1.63
CA ARG A 167 -13.96 4.76 2.67
C ARG A 167 -13.67 3.66 3.68
N GLU A 168 -13.25 2.49 3.22
CA GLU A 168 -12.92 1.36 4.10
C GLU A 168 -11.58 1.55 4.83
N ALA A 169 -10.60 2.17 4.21
CA ALA A 169 -9.36 2.54 4.87
C ALA A 169 -9.61 3.51 6.04
N TYR A 170 -10.47 4.51 5.85
CA TYR A 170 -10.90 5.42 6.92
C TYR A 170 -11.73 4.70 7.99
N ARG A 171 -12.65 3.83 7.62
CA ARG A 171 -13.49 3.09 8.57
C ARG A 171 -12.67 2.18 9.48
N LYS A 172 -11.61 1.56 8.97
CA LYS A 172 -10.70 0.71 9.76
C LYS A 172 -9.73 1.51 10.63
N ARG A 173 -9.38 2.76 10.25
CA ARG A 173 -8.61 3.70 11.07
C ARG A 173 -9.46 4.37 12.15
N GLY A 174 -10.76 4.49 11.94
CA GLY A 174 -11.70 5.28 12.74
C GLY A 174 -12.18 4.63 14.05
N ALA A 175 -11.48 3.61 14.58
CA ALA A 175 -11.78 3.11 15.93
C ALA A 175 -11.27 4.01 17.06
N GLY A 176 -10.74 5.22 16.79
CA GLY A 176 -10.06 6.03 17.83
C GLY A 176 -10.11 7.50 17.60
N CYS A 177 -10.94 8.22 17.16
CA CYS A 177 -11.24 9.65 17.41
C CYS A 177 -12.21 10.20 16.36
N ARG A 178 -13.45 10.50 16.76
CA ARG A 178 -14.37 11.26 15.92
C ARG A 178 -14.18 12.73 16.23
N ILE A 179 -13.53 13.46 15.31
CA ILE A 179 -13.53 14.93 15.35
C ILE A 179 -14.75 15.37 14.54
N ALA A 180 -15.76 15.89 15.24
CA ALA A 180 -16.87 16.58 14.57
C ALA A 180 -16.42 18.01 14.27
N VAL A 181 -16.22 18.34 13.00
CA VAL A 181 -16.06 19.74 12.58
C VAL A 181 -17.45 20.30 12.39
N LEU A 182 -17.89 21.07 13.36
CA LEU A 182 -19.14 21.83 13.23
C LEU A 182 -18.90 23.01 12.26
N PRO A 183 -19.80 23.27 11.31
CA PRO A 183 -19.67 24.44 10.46
C PRO A 183 -19.83 25.69 11.32
N PHE A 184 -18.87 26.60 11.25
CA PHE A 184 -19.01 27.92 11.81
C PHE A 184 -20.06 28.70 10.99
N HIS A 185 -21.20 29.02 11.58
CA HIS A 185 -22.07 30.02 11.04
C HIS A 185 -21.48 31.40 11.33
N GLN A 186 -20.97 32.06 10.30
CA GLN A 186 -20.68 33.47 10.38
C GLN A 186 -22.01 34.19 10.54
N HIS A 187 -22.28 34.70 11.74
CA HIS A 187 -23.33 35.68 11.92
C HIS A 187 -22.82 37.00 11.37
N ASP A 188 -23.47 37.47 10.32
CA ASP A 188 -23.31 38.83 9.83
C ASP A 188 -23.66 39.81 10.95
N GLU A 189 -22.83 40.81 11.08
CA GLU A 189 -22.84 41.83 12.09
C GLU A 189 -24.19 42.58 12.17
N ILE A 190 -24.81 42.53 13.31
CA ILE A 190 -25.51 43.71 13.89
C ILE A 190 -25.21 43.73 15.38
N GLY A 191 -24.27 44.60 15.76
CA GLY A 191 -24.18 45.22 17.09
C GLY A 191 -23.88 44.34 18.30
N GLY A 192 -22.65 44.35 18.77
CA GLY A 192 -22.33 44.34 20.18
C GLY A 192 -22.29 42.99 20.88
N GLU A 193 -21.12 42.73 21.43
CA GLU A 193 -20.77 41.75 22.46
C GLU A 193 -20.49 40.29 22.02
N LEU A 194 -19.20 39.97 22.12
CA LEU A 194 -18.64 38.64 22.09
C LEU A 194 -19.16 37.80 23.27
N PHE A 195 -20.01 36.83 23.00
CA PHE A 195 -20.22 35.71 23.89
C PHE A 195 -19.48 34.49 23.38
N LEU A 196 -18.40 34.14 24.08
CA LEU A 196 -17.80 32.82 24.00
C LEU A 196 -18.75 31.85 24.73
N SER A 197 -19.47 31.02 23.99
CA SER A 197 -20.20 29.91 24.59
C SER A 197 -19.22 28.76 24.81
N GLU A 198 -18.78 28.54 26.02
CA GLU A 198 -18.16 27.29 26.46
C GLU A 198 -19.20 26.16 26.37
N GLY A 199 -18.96 25.27 25.43
CA GLY A 199 -19.64 23.99 25.35
C GLY A 199 -18.73 22.89 25.89
N VAL A 200 -18.73 22.72 27.19
CA VAL A 200 -18.25 21.49 27.83
C VAL A 200 -19.33 20.45 27.65
N VAL A 201 -19.03 19.32 27.10
CA VAL A 201 -19.87 18.13 27.19
C VAL A 201 -18.98 16.97 27.63
N ASP A 202 -19.37 16.37 28.77
CA ASP A 202 -18.86 15.13 29.33
C ASP A 202 -18.81 13.94 28.39
#